data_bdf3d572cf46b42a059d41d3a324dce7
#
_entry.id   bdf3d572cf46b42a059d41d3a324dce7
#
_cell.length_a   1.000
_cell.length_b   1.000
_cell.length_c   1.000
_cell.angle_alpha   90.00
_cell.angle_beta   90.00
_cell.angle_gamma   90.00
#
_symmetry.space_group_name_H-M   'P 1'
#
loop_
_entity.id
_entity.type
_entity.pdbx_description
1 polymer ?
#
loop_
_entity_poly.entity_id
_entity_poly.type
_entity_poly.pdbx_seq_one_letter_code
_entity_poly.pdbx_strand_id
1 'polypeptide(L)'
;ATTFDGGNRIPCVMYWKGVVEPGRTCNKLASNIDLLPTFAEIAQAPLPPRKIDGVSILSLIKGVKDANPRESFVYYYHKNDLEAVTDGMFKLVFPHKYVTYGAYEPGNDGQPGKLTNLEIMKPEMYDLRRDPGERYNVITQYPEEAAKLMKIADQKRHELGDNLTRMKGTERREPGLVQGKQRKDL
;
A
#
# COMPACT_ATOMS: atom_id res chain seq x y z
N ALA A 1 -11.99 8.22 -0.23
CA ALA A 1 -10.67 7.65 -0.05
C ALA A 1 -10.15 7.15 -1.40
N THR A 2 -8.85 7.18 -1.61
CA THR A 2 -8.18 6.80 -2.85
C THR A 2 -6.91 6.05 -2.53
N THR A 3 -6.37 5.33 -3.50
CA THR A 3 -5.08 4.64 -3.39
C THR A 3 -3.88 5.53 -3.76
N PHE A 4 -4.11 6.81 -4.05
CA PHE A 4 -3.04 7.77 -4.33
C PHE A 4 -2.17 8.07 -3.10
N ASP A 5 -0.91 8.39 -3.35
CA ASP A 5 0.10 8.62 -2.29
C ASP A 5 -0.28 9.73 -1.31
N GLY A 6 -1.01 10.74 -1.74
CA GLY A 6 -1.50 11.79 -0.85
C GLY A 6 -2.37 11.29 0.31
N GLY A 7 -2.98 10.12 0.19
CA GLY A 7 -3.74 9.46 1.25
C GLY A 7 -3.02 8.30 1.93
N ASN A 8 -1.94 7.78 1.33
CA ASN A 8 -1.28 6.55 1.78
C ASN A 8 0.15 6.78 2.27
N ARG A 9 0.85 7.79 1.75
CA ARG A 9 2.20 8.14 2.20
C ARG A 9 2.13 9.00 3.45
N ILE A 10 2.19 8.36 4.61
CA ILE A 10 2.19 9.04 5.91
C ILE A 10 3.61 9.16 6.46
N PRO A 11 3.97 10.29 7.11
CA PRO A 11 5.22 10.43 7.82
C PRO A 11 5.33 9.41 8.96
N CYS A 12 6.52 8.84 9.13
CA CYS A 12 6.82 7.96 10.25
C CYS A 12 8.10 8.45 10.93
N VAL A 13 8.04 8.63 12.24
CA VAL A 13 9.21 9.03 13.06
C VAL A 13 9.48 7.92 14.05
N MET A 14 10.73 7.46 14.08
CA MET A 14 11.16 6.40 14.99
C MET A 14 12.33 6.88 15.85
N TYR A 15 12.27 6.55 17.13
CA TYR A 15 13.35 6.79 18.09
C TYR A 15 13.71 5.49 18.79
N TRP A 16 15.00 5.17 18.79
CA TRP A 16 15.54 4.04 19.54
C TRP A 16 16.99 4.37 19.94
N LYS A 17 17.16 4.74 21.20
CA LYS A 17 18.46 5.17 21.72
C LYS A 17 19.55 4.11 21.49
N GLY A 18 20.64 4.53 20.86
CA GLY A 18 21.79 3.65 20.57
C GLY A 18 21.61 2.71 19.38
N VAL A 19 20.44 2.69 18.72
CA VAL A 19 20.16 1.83 17.56
C VAL A 19 19.82 2.66 16.32
N VAL A 20 18.96 3.66 16.43
CA VAL A 20 18.61 4.55 15.32
C VAL A 20 19.51 5.77 15.37
N GLU A 21 20.25 6.02 14.29
CA GLU A 21 21.09 7.20 14.14
C GLU A 21 20.23 8.47 14.06
N PRO A 22 20.52 9.49 14.91
CA PRO A 22 19.78 10.75 14.86
C PRO A 22 19.86 11.44 13.50
N GLY A 23 18.74 12.03 13.07
CA GLY A 23 18.66 12.80 11.82
C GLY A 23 18.68 11.97 10.54
N ARG A 24 18.72 10.65 10.62
CA ARG A 24 18.69 9.78 9.45
C ARG A 24 17.30 9.77 8.80
N THR A 25 17.27 9.86 7.48
CA THR A 25 16.06 9.71 6.67
C THR A 25 16.11 8.39 5.87
N CYS A 26 14.99 7.71 5.77
CA CYS A 26 14.83 6.49 4.98
C CYS A 26 13.60 6.63 4.06
N ASN A 27 13.80 6.50 2.75
CA ASN A 27 12.76 6.58 1.72
C ASN A 27 12.41 5.19 1.14
N LYS A 28 12.79 4.12 1.82
CA LYS A 28 12.42 2.76 1.41
C LYS A 28 10.96 2.48 1.74
N LEU A 29 10.36 1.61 0.92
CA LEU A 29 8.98 1.18 1.11
C LEU A 29 8.81 0.45 2.45
N ALA A 30 7.84 0.88 3.23
CA ALA A 30 7.44 0.28 4.49
C ALA A 30 5.93 0.49 4.70
N SER A 31 5.32 -0.32 5.53
CA SER A 31 3.90 -0.24 5.80
C SER A 31 3.59 -0.57 7.28
N ASN A 32 2.42 -0.15 7.76
CA ASN A 32 1.97 -0.48 9.12
C ASN A 32 1.88 -1.98 9.38
N ILE A 33 1.62 -2.79 8.36
CA ILE A 33 1.60 -4.26 8.50
C ILE A 33 2.99 -4.84 8.82
N ASP A 34 4.06 -4.07 8.61
CA ASP A 34 5.44 -4.50 8.88
C ASP A 34 5.84 -4.35 10.35
N LEU A 35 5.04 -3.63 11.14
CA LEU A 35 5.36 -3.41 12.56
C LEU A 35 5.30 -4.70 13.37
N LEU A 36 4.30 -5.56 13.14
CA LEU A 36 4.18 -6.82 13.87
C LEU A 36 5.41 -7.73 13.68
N PRO A 37 5.83 -8.11 12.48
CA PRO A 37 7.02 -8.94 12.32
C PRO A 37 8.30 -8.24 12.77
N THR A 38 8.39 -6.91 12.68
CA THR A 38 9.54 -6.14 13.18
C THR A 38 9.65 -6.23 14.72
N PHE A 39 8.55 -6.04 15.43
CA PHE A 39 8.54 -6.14 16.88
C PHE A 39 8.75 -7.59 17.35
N ALA A 40 8.21 -8.57 16.64
CA ALA A 40 8.48 -9.97 16.94
C ALA A 40 9.97 -10.31 16.81
N GLU A 41 10.64 -9.83 15.76
CA GLU A 41 12.09 -10.00 15.59
C GLU A 41 12.88 -9.31 16.70
N ILE A 42 12.53 -8.07 17.07
CA ILE A 42 13.18 -7.37 18.18
C ILE A 42 13.03 -8.13 19.50
N ALA A 43 11.84 -8.65 19.77
CA ALA A 43 11.51 -9.38 20.99
C ALA A 43 11.96 -10.85 20.97
N GLN A 44 12.51 -11.33 19.85
CA GLN A 44 12.80 -12.76 19.62
C GLN A 44 11.58 -13.67 19.85
N ALA A 45 10.39 -13.13 19.55
CA ALA A 45 9.13 -13.83 19.71
C ALA A 45 8.72 -14.52 18.39
N PRO A 46 8.07 -15.69 18.45
CA PRO A 46 7.58 -16.35 17.25
C PRO A 46 6.45 -15.54 16.60
N LEU A 47 6.42 -15.56 15.28
CA LEU A 47 5.29 -15.05 14.51
C LEU A 47 4.07 -15.98 14.64
N PRO A 48 2.85 -15.47 14.38
CA PRO A 48 1.68 -16.30 14.27
C PRO A 48 1.89 -17.45 13.28
N PRO A 49 1.29 -18.65 13.50
CA PRO A 49 1.47 -19.79 12.59
C PRO A 49 0.84 -19.58 11.21
N ARG A 50 -0.08 -18.63 11.08
CA ARG A 50 -0.67 -18.25 9.80
C ARG A 50 0.23 -17.27 9.07
N LYS A 51 0.31 -17.41 7.73
CA LYS A 51 1.00 -16.45 6.86
C LYS A 51 0.47 -15.03 7.12
N ILE A 52 1.38 -14.09 7.30
CA ILE A 52 1.11 -12.66 7.41
C ILE A 52 1.69 -11.92 6.20
N ASP A 53 1.16 -10.75 5.89
CA ASP A 53 1.57 -9.96 4.72
C ASP A 53 2.68 -8.94 5.07
N GLY A 54 2.95 -8.77 6.36
CA GLY A 54 4.04 -7.93 6.85
C GLY A 54 5.41 -8.60 6.73
N VAL A 55 6.43 -7.79 6.53
CA VAL A 55 7.85 -8.19 6.56
C VAL A 55 8.58 -7.38 7.63
N SER A 56 9.61 -7.93 8.26
CA SER A 56 10.39 -7.14 9.21
C SER A 56 11.19 -6.04 8.49
N ILE A 57 11.07 -4.82 8.98
CA ILE A 57 11.84 -3.65 8.55
C ILE A 57 12.95 -3.30 9.53
N LEU A 58 13.35 -4.20 10.40
CA LEU A 58 14.41 -3.96 11.40
C LEU A 58 15.73 -3.53 10.76
N SER A 59 16.05 -4.09 9.60
CA SER A 59 17.23 -3.69 8.81
C SER A 59 17.18 -2.22 8.37
N LEU A 60 15.99 -1.71 8.00
CA LEU A 60 15.80 -0.29 7.70
C LEU A 60 15.96 0.56 8.95
N ILE A 61 15.39 0.13 10.08
CA ILE A 61 15.47 0.83 11.37
C ILE A 61 16.94 0.95 11.82
N LYS A 62 17.71 -0.12 11.68
CA LYS A 62 19.15 -0.15 12.01
C LYS A 62 20.04 0.55 10.99
N GLY A 63 19.51 0.99 9.85
CA GLY A 63 20.30 1.65 8.80
C GLY A 63 21.25 0.74 8.06
N VAL A 64 20.90 -0.54 7.93
CA VAL A 64 21.70 -1.49 7.14
C VAL A 64 21.77 -1.00 5.70
N LYS A 65 22.99 -0.89 5.17
CA LYS A 65 23.24 -0.43 3.81
C LYS A 65 22.49 -1.31 2.80
N ASP A 66 21.87 -0.69 1.82
CA ASP A 66 21.15 -1.34 0.70
C ASP A 66 19.97 -2.23 1.13
N ALA A 67 19.57 -2.22 2.40
CA ALA A 67 18.42 -2.97 2.87
C ALA A 67 17.15 -2.56 2.10
N ASN A 68 16.39 -3.55 1.64
CA ASN A 68 15.10 -3.38 0.96
C ASN A 68 14.19 -4.57 1.26
N PRO A 69 13.76 -4.75 2.52
CA PRO A 69 13.00 -5.92 2.93
C PRO A 69 11.60 -6.01 2.31
N ARG A 70 11.02 -4.87 1.90
CA ARG A 70 9.75 -4.81 1.18
C ARG A 70 10.00 -4.32 -0.24
N GLU A 71 9.97 -5.24 -1.18
CA GLU A 71 10.23 -4.95 -2.59
C GLU A 71 9.01 -4.39 -3.33
N SER A 72 7.81 -4.66 -2.82
CA SER A 72 6.56 -4.18 -3.40
C SER A 72 5.45 -4.06 -2.39
N PHE A 73 4.45 -3.25 -2.72
CA PHE A 73 3.22 -3.13 -1.95
C PHE A 73 2.02 -3.07 -2.90
N VAL A 74 0.90 -3.71 -2.50
CA VAL A 74 -0.35 -3.72 -3.25
C VAL A 74 -1.43 -2.99 -2.48
N TYR A 75 -2.21 -2.20 -3.18
CA TYR A 75 -3.28 -1.40 -2.61
C TYR A 75 -4.62 -2.04 -2.94
N TYR A 76 -5.19 -2.68 -1.96
CA TYR A 76 -6.56 -3.17 -1.99
C TYR A 76 -7.49 -2.15 -1.35
N TYR A 77 -8.56 -1.83 -2.03
CA TYR A 77 -9.58 -0.93 -1.52
C TYR A 77 -10.98 -1.56 -1.59
N HIS A 78 -12.00 -0.86 -1.04
CA HIS A 78 -13.33 -1.42 -0.87
C HIS A 78 -13.27 -2.83 -0.22
N LYS A 79 -13.91 -3.82 -0.83
CA LYS A 79 -13.93 -5.17 -0.26
C LYS A 79 -12.70 -5.99 -0.64
N ASN A 80 -12.29 -5.94 -1.88
CA ASN A 80 -11.13 -6.67 -2.41
C ASN A 80 -10.80 -6.19 -3.84
N ASP A 81 -10.83 -4.90 -4.07
CA ASP A 81 -10.49 -4.30 -5.36
C ASP A 81 -8.99 -3.99 -5.36
N LEU A 82 -8.22 -4.66 -6.22
CA LEU A 82 -6.81 -4.36 -6.40
C LEU A 82 -6.68 -3.12 -7.27
N GLU A 83 -6.52 -1.96 -6.64
CA GLU A 83 -6.49 -0.68 -7.35
C GLU A 83 -5.09 -0.25 -7.79
N ALA A 84 -4.03 -0.65 -7.06
CA ALA A 84 -2.67 -0.28 -7.44
C ALA A 84 -1.61 -1.24 -6.89
N VAL A 85 -0.41 -1.16 -7.50
CA VAL A 85 0.81 -1.83 -7.02
C VAL A 85 2.01 -0.89 -7.17
N THR A 86 2.94 -0.94 -6.22
CA THR A 86 4.17 -0.14 -6.26
C THR A 86 5.39 -0.98 -5.88
N ASP A 87 6.55 -0.60 -6.40
CA ASP A 87 7.89 -1.05 -5.94
C ASP A 87 8.62 0.05 -5.14
N GLY A 88 7.89 1.14 -4.81
CA GLY A 88 8.43 2.29 -4.10
C GLY A 88 9.06 3.34 -5.02
N MET A 89 9.31 3.04 -6.28
CA MET A 89 9.79 3.97 -7.31
C MET A 89 8.69 4.30 -8.31
N PHE A 90 8.03 3.27 -8.82
CA PHE A 90 6.90 3.39 -9.72
C PHE A 90 5.64 2.85 -9.06
N LYS A 91 4.50 3.40 -9.45
CA LYS A 91 3.20 2.93 -9.03
C LYS A 91 2.30 2.75 -10.23
N LEU A 92 1.84 1.52 -10.43
CA LEU A 92 0.88 1.14 -11.46
C LEU A 92 -0.51 1.14 -10.85
N VAL A 93 -1.41 1.90 -11.42
CA VAL A 93 -2.81 2.04 -11.00
C VAL A 93 -3.71 1.37 -12.03
N PHE A 94 -4.65 0.55 -11.58
CA PHE A 94 -5.58 -0.19 -12.42
C PHE A 94 -6.88 0.58 -12.66
N PRO A 95 -7.64 0.24 -13.71
CA PRO A 95 -8.95 0.84 -13.97
C PRO A 95 -9.89 0.69 -12.77
N HIS A 96 -10.36 1.79 -12.23
CA HIS A 96 -11.37 1.81 -11.16
C HIS A 96 -12.02 3.18 -11.03
N LYS A 97 -13.15 3.22 -10.32
CA LYS A 97 -13.84 4.48 -9.95
C LYS A 97 -13.35 4.95 -8.60
N TYR A 98 -13.12 6.24 -8.47
CA TYR A 98 -12.71 6.85 -7.22
C TYR A 98 -13.38 8.20 -7.00
N VAL A 99 -13.35 8.66 -5.76
CA VAL A 99 -13.91 9.93 -5.35
C VAL A 99 -12.77 10.85 -4.93
N THR A 100 -12.78 12.06 -5.45
CA THR A 100 -11.81 13.10 -5.08
C THR A 100 -12.52 14.39 -4.71
N TYR A 101 -11.86 15.27 -3.98
CA TYR A 101 -12.36 16.61 -3.70
C TYR A 101 -12.23 17.58 -4.90
N GLY A 102 -11.95 17.06 -6.10
CA GLY A 102 -11.86 17.85 -7.33
C GLY A 102 -10.64 18.76 -7.36
N ALA A 103 -10.72 19.81 -8.16
CA ALA A 103 -9.63 20.72 -8.40
C ALA A 103 -9.32 21.66 -7.22
N TYR A 104 -9.48 21.14 -5.94
CA TYR A 104 -8.69 21.72 -4.89
C TYR A 104 -9.23 22.95 -4.16
N GLU A 105 -10.50 23.15 -4.15
CA GLU A 105 -11.10 24.08 -3.19
C GLU A 105 -11.45 23.32 -1.91
N PRO A 106 -10.58 23.36 -0.88
CA PRO A 106 -10.93 22.82 0.42
C PRO A 106 -12.16 23.56 0.95
N GLY A 107 -13.01 22.87 1.68
CA GLY A 107 -14.10 23.52 2.41
C GLY A 107 -13.53 24.46 3.48
N ASN A 108 -14.32 25.44 3.88
CA ASN A 108 -13.99 26.37 4.98
C ASN A 108 -14.67 25.92 6.28
N ASP A 109 -14.13 26.35 7.41
CA ASP A 109 -14.74 26.15 8.75
C ASP A 109 -15.09 24.69 9.08
N GLY A 110 -14.22 23.76 8.66
CA GLY A 110 -14.41 22.33 8.88
C GLY A 110 -15.42 21.67 7.93
N GLN A 111 -15.96 22.39 6.97
CA GLN A 111 -16.83 21.82 5.93
C GLN A 111 -15.99 21.11 4.87
N PRO A 112 -16.42 19.94 4.37
CA PRO A 112 -15.71 19.26 3.29
C PRO A 112 -15.80 20.06 1.99
N GLY A 113 -14.79 19.95 1.14
CA GLY A 113 -14.83 20.44 -0.23
C GLY A 113 -15.82 19.64 -1.09
N LYS A 114 -16.04 20.09 -2.33
CA LYS A 114 -16.93 19.41 -3.29
C LYS A 114 -16.36 18.06 -3.71
N LEU A 115 -17.10 17.00 -3.47
CA LEU A 115 -16.77 15.66 -3.97
C LEU A 115 -17.03 15.53 -5.47
N THR A 116 -16.10 14.95 -6.18
CA THR A 116 -16.20 14.62 -7.60
C THR A 116 -15.90 13.15 -7.82
N ASN A 117 -16.73 12.47 -8.62
CA ASN A 117 -16.49 11.10 -9.03
C ASN A 117 -15.67 11.10 -10.31
N LEU A 118 -14.56 10.39 -10.32
CA LEU A 118 -13.68 10.19 -11.46
C LEU A 118 -13.48 8.70 -11.71
N GLU A 119 -12.95 8.38 -12.88
CA GLU A 119 -12.68 7.00 -13.29
C GLU A 119 -11.35 6.92 -14.04
N ILE A 120 -10.51 5.99 -13.64
CA ILE A 120 -9.35 5.57 -14.41
C ILE A 120 -9.83 4.49 -15.38
N MET A 121 -9.76 4.77 -16.67
CA MET A 121 -10.30 3.90 -17.73
C MET A 121 -9.29 2.85 -18.22
N LYS A 122 -8.00 3.12 -18.08
CA LYS A 122 -6.89 2.27 -18.53
C LYS A 122 -5.81 2.28 -17.46
N PRO A 123 -4.94 1.25 -17.40
CA PRO A 123 -3.81 1.28 -16.47
C PRO A 123 -2.95 2.54 -16.68
N GLU A 124 -2.59 3.18 -15.58
CA GLU A 124 -1.71 4.35 -15.54
C GLU A 124 -0.52 4.06 -14.64
N MET A 125 0.65 4.60 -14.95
CA MET A 125 1.83 4.45 -14.12
C MET A 125 2.50 5.78 -13.83
N TYR A 126 2.97 5.96 -12.59
CA TYR A 126 3.58 7.19 -12.09
C TYR A 126 4.98 6.93 -11.55
N ASP A 127 5.94 7.82 -11.84
CA ASP A 127 7.28 7.80 -11.22
C ASP A 127 7.24 8.61 -9.91
N LEU A 128 7.05 7.94 -8.78
CA LEU A 128 6.89 8.57 -7.47
C LEU A 128 8.11 9.35 -6.97
N ARG A 129 9.27 9.16 -7.60
CA ARG A 129 10.51 9.92 -7.27
C ARG A 129 10.46 11.33 -7.83
N ARG A 130 9.79 11.52 -8.99
CA ARG A 130 9.72 12.78 -9.73
C ARG A 130 8.34 13.41 -9.66
N ASP A 131 7.33 12.58 -9.51
CA ASP A 131 5.92 12.97 -9.48
C ASP A 131 5.19 12.30 -8.29
N PRO A 132 5.49 12.73 -7.04
CA PRO A 132 4.79 12.20 -5.86
C PRO A 132 3.29 12.60 -5.82
N GLY A 133 2.89 13.53 -6.67
CA GLY A 133 1.49 13.94 -6.83
C GLY A 133 0.70 13.11 -7.85
N GLU A 134 1.34 12.14 -8.52
CA GLU A 134 0.72 11.20 -9.45
C GLU A 134 -0.10 11.90 -10.56
N ARG A 135 0.52 12.90 -11.21
CA ARG A 135 -0.12 13.76 -12.22
C ARG A 135 0.18 13.36 -13.65
N TYR A 136 1.34 12.71 -13.88
CA TYR A 136 1.88 12.43 -15.21
C TYR A 136 1.98 10.94 -15.44
N ASN A 137 1.08 10.40 -16.27
CA ASN A 137 1.12 9.00 -16.66
C ASN A 137 2.34 8.72 -17.55
N VAL A 138 3.26 7.89 -17.08
CA VAL A 138 4.51 7.53 -17.75
C VAL A 138 4.54 6.09 -18.26
N ILE A 139 3.42 5.38 -18.28
CA ILE A 139 3.34 3.94 -18.59
C ILE A 139 3.98 3.60 -19.96
N THR A 140 3.83 4.48 -20.96
CA THR A 140 4.41 4.27 -22.29
C THR A 140 5.90 4.57 -22.35
N GLN A 141 6.43 5.32 -21.39
CA GLN A 141 7.85 5.69 -21.30
C GLN A 141 8.68 4.59 -20.63
N TYR A 142 8.04 3.79 -19.75
CA TYR A 142 8.70 2.74 -18.95
C TYR A 142 7.94 1.41 -19.07
N PRO A 143 7.90 0.80 -20.27
CA PRO A 143 7.12 -0.43 -20.50
C PRO A 143 7.64 -1.64 -19.72
N GLU A 144 8.94 -1.72 -19.46
CA GLU A 144 9.54 -2.83 -18.70
C GLU A 144 9.12 -2.78 -17.23
N GLU A 145 9.16 -1.61 -16.60
CA GLU A 145 8.70 -1.41 -15.24
C GLU A 145 7.19 -1.66 -15.11
N ALA A 146 6.41 -1.22 -16.10
CA ALA A 146 4.98 -1.50 -16.14
C ALA A 146 4.72 -3.02 -16.21
N ALA A 147 5.46 -3.76 -17.03
CA ALA A 147 5.36 -5.21 -17.13
C ALA A 147 5.77 -5.91 -15.83
N LYS A 148 6.83 -5.43 -15.16
CA LYS A 148 7.26 -5.94 -13.85
C LYS A 148 6.17 -5.77 -12.80
N LEU A 149 5.59 -4.56 -12.68
CA LEU A 149 4.53 -4.27 -11.72
C LEU A 149 3.25 -5.05 -12.04
N MET A 150 2.92 -5.21 -13.33
CA MET A 150 1.80 -6.04 -13.75
C MET A 150 1.96 -7.49 -13.30
N LYS A 151 3.15 -8.07 -13.45
CA LYS A 151 3.45 -9.42 -12.98
C LYS A 151 3.27 -9.58 -11.47
N ILE A 152 3.69 -8.60 -10.69
CA ILE A 152 3.48 -8.58 -9.23
C ILE A 152 1.97 -8.55 -8.93
N ALA A 153 1.21 -7.69 -9.62
CA ALA A 153 -0.22 -7.59 -9.44
C ALA A 153 -0.93 -8.91 -9.79
N ASP A 154 -0.56 -9.56 -10.88
CA ASP A 154 -1.16 -10.83 -11.29
C ASP A 154 -0.87 -11.94 -10.27
N GLN A 155 0.34 -11.99 -9.72
CA GLN A 155 0.65 -12.90 -8.62
C GLN A 155 -0.27 -12.62 -7.41
N LYS A 156 -0.46 -11.36 -7.04
CA LYS A 156 -1.33 -10.99 -5.90
C LYS A 156 -2.81 -11.24 -6.18
N ARG A 157 -3.26 -11.10 -7.41
CA ARG A 157 -4.60 -11.53 -7.83
C ARG A 157 -4.81 -13.03 -7.64
N HIS A 158 -3.82 -13.85 -7.98
CA HIS A 158 -3.88 -15.30 -7.74
C HIS A 158 -3.91 -15.62 -6.24
N GLU A 159 -3.09 -14.95 -5.43
CA GLU A 159 -3.04 -15.18 -3.99
C GLU A 159 -4.31 -14.69 -3.28
N LEU A 160 -4.68 -13.42 -3.46
CA LEU A 160 -5.67 -12.71 -2.66
C LEU A 160 -7.00 -12.47 -3.38
N GLY A 161 -7.02 -12.65 -4.70
CA GLY A 161 -8.17 -12.33 -5.55
C GLY A 161 -8.20 -10.86 -5.95
N ASP A 162 -9.20 -10.51 -6.76
CA ASP A 162 -9.46 -9.13 -7.19
C ASP A 162 -10.89 -9.03 -7.71
N ASN A 163 -11.74 -8.22 -7.07
CA ASN A 163 -13.12 -8.06 -7.50
C ASN A 163 -13.24 -7.31 -8.83
N LEU A 164 -12.31 -6.39 -9.14
CA LEU A 164 -12.32 -5.66 -10.41
C LEU A 164 -12.19 -6.60 -11.62
N THR A 165 -11.44 -7.68 -11.45
CA THR A 165 -11.25 -8.73 -12.47
C THR A 165 -12.10 -9.98 -12.24
N ARG A 166 -12.91 -10.01 -11.15
CA ARG A 166 -13.70 -11.15 -10.69
C ARG A 166 -12.87 -12.41 -10.38
N MET A 167 -11.59 -12.22 -10.08
CA MET A 167 -10.69 -13.32 -9.75
C MET A 167 -10.83 -13.69 -8.27
N LYS A 168 -11.00 -15.00 -8.00
CA LYS A 168 -10.97 -15.52 -6.63
C LYS A 168 -9.53 -15.88 -6.25
N GLY A 169 -9.08 -15.39 -5.09
CA GLY A 169 -7.77 -15.75 -4.57
C GLY A 169 -7.76 -17.14 -3.93
N THR A 170 -6.61 -17.80 -4.01
CA THR A 170 -6.39 -19.16 -3.46
C THR A 170 -5.98 -19.13 -2.00
N GLU A 171 -5.46 -18.00 -1.50
CA GLU A 171 -4.93 -17.84 -0.14
C GLU A 171 -5.78 -16.87 0.71
N ARG A 172 -7.02 -16.63 0.33
CA ARG A 172 -7.93 -15.79 1.12
C ARG A 172 -8.16 -16.40 2.49
N ARG A 173 -8.02 -15.56 3.48
CA ARG A 173 -8.26 -15.95 4.88
C ARG A 173 -9.68 -15.59 5.28
N GLU A 174 -10.35 -16.51 5.97
CA GLU A 174 -11.63 -16.20 6.59
C GLU A 174 -11.46 -15.14 7.67
N PRO A 175 -12.41 -14.20 7.80
CA PRO A 175 -12.37 -13.22 8.88
C PRO A 175 -12.43 -13.93 10.23
N GLY A 176 -11.75 -13.36 11.23
CA GLY A 176 -11.84 -13.84 12.60
C GLY A 176 -13.28 -13.67 13.11
N LEU A 177 -13.96 -14.78 13.32
CA LEU A 177 -15.31 -14.80 13.91
C LEU A 177 -15.22 -15.22 15.38
N VAL A 178 -15.87 -14.47 16.25
CA VAL A 178 -16.11 -14.92 17.63
C VAL A 178 -17.24 -15.92 17.57
N GLN A 179 -16.98 -17.17 17.91
CA GLN A 179 -18.02 -18.19 18.01
C GLN A 179 -19.12 -17.73 18.97
N GLY A 180 -20.37 -17.66 18.51
CA GLY A 180 -21.53 -17.40 19.34
C GLY A 180 -22.13 -15.99 19.29
N LYS A 181 -21.60 -15.05 18.51
CA LYS A 181 -22.27 -13.76 18.25
C LYS A 181 -22.47 -13.57 16.76
N GLN A 182 -23.69 -13.81 16.27
CA GLN A 182 -24.13 -13.17 15.04
C GLN A 182 -24.07 -11.65 15.31
N ARG A 183 -23.29 -10.92 14.49
CA ARG A 183 -23.43 -9.46 14.42
C ARG A 183 -24.83 -9.15 13.92
N LYS A 184 -25.76 -8.95 14.83
CA LYS A 184 -26.92 -8.11 14.61
C LYS A 184 -26.46 -6.72 15.07
N ASP A 185 -26.54 -5.77 14.16
CA ASP A 185 -26.40 -4.33 14.39
C ASP A 185 -24.96 -3.80 14.60
N LEU A 186 -24.36 -3.40 13.50
CA LEU A 186 -23.56 -2.16 13.39
C LEU A 186 -23.96 -1.46 12.08
#